data_916047001ea23e3b2aced83120bd8c2c
#
_entry.id   916047001ea23e3b2aced83120bd8c2c
#
_cell.length_a   1.000
_cell.length_b   1.000
_cell.length_c   1.000
_cell.angle_alpha   90.00
_cell.angle_beta   90.00
_cell.angle_gamma   90.00
#
_symmetry.space_group_name_H-M   'P 1'
#
loop_
_entity.id
_entity.type
_entity.pdbx_description
1 polymer ?
#
loop_
_entity_poly.entity_id
_entity_poly.type
_entity_poly.pdbx_seq_one_letter_code
_entity_poly.pdbx_strand_id
1 'polypeptide(L)'
;MRTPDYLSPTSIGVWRRDRREFYLIYLADNRPPRIPQTQAMAIGAAFDAYVKSHLHERIFGKGANPVFEFTTLFEAQVEKHNRDWAMRHGAHVFNSYRDCGALSDLMLDLNDAEGEPQFEMQITGRIVHSSCIGGIILLGKPDIHFINKSGAFVVYDWKVNGYMSASTTSPKKGYVKIYDAFTLTHSNQHGKSHKDCQMMLVDGIYINIAHYMEDVDQGWTDQTTIYSWILGAEVGSKFTVAIDQIVCKGSGNEFPYLRVAMHRNRVSEPYQLKLHDEIADIWTRVKAGKSRIFDEMTPEESVKKCDVLDLVFKSYQDDHKYSDWFNVMSRSHSDF
;
A
#
# COMPACT_ATOMS: atom_id res chain seq x y z
N MET A 1 15.97 -14.22 -18.60
CA MET A 1 14.87 -13.84 -17.70
C MET A 1 15.21 -14.26 -16.30
N ARG A 2 15.15 -13.32 -15.35
CA ARG A 2 15.34 -13.63 -13.94
C ARG A 2 14.09 -14.31 -13.38
N THR A 3 14.29 -15.22 -12.43
CA THR A 3 13.20 -15.76 -11.65
C THR A 3 13.05 -14.89 -10.40
N PRO A 4 11.87 -14.39 -10.05
CA PRO A 4 11.72 -13.61 -8.85
C PRO A 4 11.90 -14.49 -7.61
N ASP A 5 12.53 -13.92 -6.60
CA ASP A 5 12.70 -14.59 -5.31
C ASP A 5 11.43 -14.56 -4.47
N TYR A 6 10.54 -13.59 -4.77
CA TYR A 6 9.29 -13.36 -4.05
C TYR A 6 8.27 -12.63 -4.93
N LEU A 7 7.01 -12.63 -4.49
CA LEU A 7 5.98 -11.69 -4.93
C LEU A 7 5.67 -10.70 -3.81
N SER A 8 5.24 -9.48 -4.18
CA SER A 8 4.82 -8.45 -3.24
C SER A 8 3.45 -7.89 -3.65
N PRO A 9 2.70 -7.23 -2.75
CA PRO A 9 1.44 -6.57 -3.12
C PRO A 9 1.57 -5.67 -4.34
N THR A 10 2.65 -4.90 -4.40
CA THR A 10 2.94 -4.02 -5.55
C THR A 10 3.15 -4.81 -6.83
N SER A 11 3.92 -5.90 -6.78
CA SER A 11 4.18 -6.72 -7.97
C SER A 11 2.92 -7.41 -8.49
N ILE A 12 2.05 -7.89 -7.59
CA ILE A 12 0.75 -8.47 -7.94
C ILE A 12 -0.17 -7.42 -8.57
N GLY A 13 -0.20 -6.21 -8.02
CA GLY A 13 -0.93 -5.09 -8.61
C GLY A 13 -0.44 -4.72 -10.01
N VAL A 14 0.87 -4.77 -10.25
CA VAL A 14 1.45 -4.57 -11.59
C VAL A 14 1.05 -5.71 -12.53
N TRP A 15 1.10 -6.97 -12.09
CA TRP A 15 0.65 -8.12 -12.89
C TRP A 15 -0.79 -7.97 -13.39
N ARG A 16 -1.72 -7.60 -12.50
CA ARG A 16 -3.13 -7.38 -12.86
C ARG A 16 -3.33 -6.22 -13.83
N ARG A 17 -2.49 -5.19 -13.69
CA ARG A 17 -2.57 -4.00 -14.54
C ARG A 17 -2.05 -4.28 -15.94
N ASP A 18 -0.83 -4.85 -16.03
CA ASP A 18 -0.18 -5.19 -17.30
C ASP A 18 0.96 -6.19 -17.07
N ARG A 19 0.81 -7.39 -17.63
CA ARG A 19 1.81 -8.47 -17.54
C ARG A 19 3.13 -8.11 -18.20
N ARG A 20 3.11 -7.26 -19.24
CA ARG A 20 4.33 -6.76 -19.91
C ARG A 20 5.11 -5.86 -18.97
N GLU A 21 4.41 -4.93 -18.31
CA GLU A 21 5.00 -4.07 -17.29
C GLU A 21 5.62 -4.90 -16.16
N PHE A 22 4.89 -5.92 -15.69
CA PHE A 22 5.40 -6.84 -14.67
C PHE A 22 6.69 -7.54 -15.14
N TYR A 23 6.69 -8.09 -16.35
CA TYR A 23 7.88 -8.75 -16.90
C TYR A 23 9.08 -7.79 -16.92
N LEU A 24 8.87 -6.60 -17.39
CA LEU A 24 9.91 -5.61 -17.59
C LEU A 24 10.51 -5.10 -16.28
N ILE A 25 9.67 -4.86 -15.29
CA ILE A 25 10.12 -4.34 -13.99
C ILE A 25 10.78 -5.44 -13.16
N TYR A 26 10.23 -6.67 -13.18
CA TYR A 26 10.64 -7.70 -12.22
C TYR A 26 11.47 -8.83 -12.81
N LEU A 27 11.30 -9.17 -14.09
CA LEU A 27 11.85 -10.39 -14.69
C LEU A 27 12.88 -10.16 -15.80
N ALA A 28 12.84 -9.02 -16.49
CA ALA A 28 13.78 -8.73 -17.56
C ALA A 28 15.21 -8.62 -17.04
N ASP A 29 16.18 -9.11 -17.81
CA ASP A 29 17.61 -8.99 -17.49
C ASP A 29 18.05 -7.52 -17.50
N ASN A 30 17.55 -6.76 -18.49
CA ASN A 30 17.71 -5.31 -18.58
C ASN A 30 16.43 -4.64 -18.11
N ARG A 31 16.47 -4.03 -16.93
CA ARG A 31 15.31 -3.33 -16.36
C ARG A 31 15.24 -1.89 -16.86
N PRO A 32 14.02 -1.35 -17.05
CA PRO A 32 13.87 0.07 -17.33
C PRO A 32 14.43 0.92 -16.19
N PRO A 33 14.88 2.14 -16.48
CA PRO A 33 15.21 3.09 -15.43
C PRO A 33 13.99 3.32 -14.53
N ARG A 34 14.26 3.50 -13.24
CA ARG A 34 13.18 3.84 -12.29
C ARG A 34 12.55 5.17 -12.69
N ILE A 35 11.23 5.21 -12.71
CA ILE A 35 10.49 6.45 -12.90
C ILE A 35 10.81 7.40 -11.73
N PRO A 36 11.23 8.65 -11.98
CA PRO A 36 11.44 9.62 -10.92
C PRO A 36 10.20 9.80 -10.06
N GLN A 37 10.41 9.98 -8.77
CA GLN A 37 9.33 10.18 -7.82
C GLN A 37 8.54 11.45 -8.15
N THR A 38 7.23 11.31 -8.37
CA THR A 38 6.34 12.45 -8.55
C THR A 38 6.04 13.12 -7.21
N GLN A 39 5.57 14.38 -7.24
CA GLN A 39 5.11 15.07 -6.03
C GLN A 39 3.98 14.29 -5.31
N ALA A 40 3.08 13.66 -6.07
CA ALA A 40 2.03 12.82 -5.50
C ALA A 40 2.58 11.61 -4.73
N MET A 41 3.69 11.04 -5.16
CA MET A 41 4.39 9.97 -4.43
C MET A 41 5.18 10.54 -3.25
N ALA A 42 5.84 11.68 -3.43
CA ALA A 42 6.66 12.31 -2.42
C ALA A 42 5.87 12.75 -1.18
N ILE A 43 4.60 13.16 -1.35
CA ILE A 43 3.78 13.58 -0.21
C ILE A 43 3.44 12.41 0.73
N GLY A 44 3.14 11.24 0.18
CA GLY A 44 2.92 10.03 0.98
C GLY A 44 4.18 9.61 1.72
N ALA A 45 5.33 9.61 1.04
CA ALA A 45 6.63 9.29 1.64
C ALA A 45 7.03 10.29 2.75
N ALA A 46 6.79 11.58 2.54
CA ALA A 46 7.06 12.60 3.56
C ALA A 46 6.16 12.46 4.78
N PHE A 47 4.86 12.26 4.58
CA PHE A 47 3.93 11.98 5.67
C PHE A 47 4.33 10.75 6.47
N ASP A 48 4.69 9.67 5.78
CA ASP A 48 5.16 8.44 6.39
C ASP A 48 6.40 8.67 7.29
N ALA A 49 7.37 9.43 6.81
CA ALA A 49 8.54 9.79 7.61
C ALA A 49 8.17 10.58 8.87
N TYR A 50 7.25 11.54 8.77
CA TYR A 50 6.79 12.32 9.93
C TYR A 50 6.08 11.45 10.96
N VAL A 51 5.12 10.64 10.52
CA VAL A 51 4.30 9.85 11.45
C VAL A 51 5.11 8.74 12.12
N LYS A 52 5.97 8.04 11.39
CA LYS A 52 6.81 6.96 11.93
C LYS A 52 7.85 7.49 12.90
N SER A 53 8.54 8.56 12.55
CA SER A 53 9.50 9.20 13.47
C SER A 53 8.81 9.64 14.76
N HIS A 54 7.66 10.29 14.65
CA HIS A 54 6.91 10.74 15.83
C HIS A 54 6.45 9.57 16.71
N LEU A 55 5.86 8.53 16.11
CA LEU A 55 5.39 7.36 16.86
C LEU A 55 6.54 6.61 17.52
N HIS A 56 7.64 6.39 16.79
CA HIS A 56 8.81 5.70 17.32
C HIS A 56 9.41 6.47 18.52
N GLU A 57 9.54 7.79 18.40
CA GLU A 57 10.02 8.62 19.52
C GLU A 57 9.07 8.54 20.74
N ARG A 58 7.77 8.53 20.51
CA ARG A 58 6.76 8.46 21.60
C ARG A 58 6.72 7.12 22.32
N ILE A 59 6.96 6.02 21.61
CA ILE A 59 6.87 4.67 22.16
C ILE A 59 8.20 4.23 22.77
N PHE A 60 9.31 4.46 22.08
CA PHE A 60 10.63 3.93 22.45
C PHE A 60 11.57 4.99 23.05
N GLY A 61 11.20 6.26 22.97
CA GLY A 61 12.03 7.38 23.40
C GLY A 61 12.88 7.98 22.28
N LYS A 62 13.30 9.22 22.51
CA LYS A 62 14.12 9.97 21.57
C LYS A 62 15.48 9.31 21.34
N GLY A 63 15.86 9.12 20.08
CA GLY A 63 17.15 8.55 19.69
C GLY A 63 17.29 7.05 19.94
N ALA A 64 16.21 6.35 20.31
CA ALA A 64 16.23 4.90 20.57
C ALA A 64 16.72 4.10 19.36
N ASN A 65 16.37 4.54 18.13
CA ASN A 65 16.87 3.95 16.89
C ASN A 65 17.07 5.02 15.82
N PRO A 66 18.32 5.30 15.40
CA PRO A 66 18.62 6.35 14.41
C PRO A 66 17.97 6.16 13.05
N VAL A 67 17.58 4.93 12.70
CA VAL A 67 16.86 4.65 11.44
C VAL A 67 15.50 5.35 11.42
N PHE A 68 14.86 5.52 12.58
CA PHE A 68 13.56 6.18 12.72
C PHE A 68 13.66 7.68 13.04
N GLU A 69 14.85 8.26 13.04
CA GLU A 69 14.97 9.72 13.08
C GLU A 69 14.37 10.33 11.80
N PHE A 70 13.63 11.43 11.96
CA PHE A 70 12.92 12.08 10.87
C PHE A 70 13.79 12.32 9.64
N THR A 71 14.97 12.90 9.83
CA THR A 71 15.87 13.23 8.73
C THR A 71 16.30 11.97 7.98
N THR A 72 16.62 10.90 8.71
CA THR A 72 17.04 9.61 8.11
C THR A 72 15.91 9.01 7.28
N LEU A 73 14.70 8.90 7.84
CA LEU A 73 13.53 8.37 7.12
C LEU A 73 13.18 9.23 5.90
N PHE A 74 13.11 10.55 6.10
CA PHE A 74 12.73 11.49 5.06
C PHE A 74 13.71 11.45 3.87
N GLU A 75 15.01 11.47 4.14
CA GLU A 75 16.03 11.42 3.08
C GLU A 75 16.11 10.07 2.37
N ALA A 76 15.77 8.98 3.05
CA ALA A 76 15.71 7.65 2.46
C ALA A 76 14.48 7.47 1.55
N GLN A 77 13.36 8.14 1.85
CA GLN A 77 12.08 7.93 1.17
C GLN A 77 11.76 9.01 0.13
N VAL A 78 12.28 10.24 0.29
CA VAL A 78 11.98 11.38 -0.58
C VAL A 78 13.17 11.70 -1.46
N GLU A 79 12.97 11.63 -2.80
CA GLU A 79 14.01 11.96 -3.77
C GLU A 79 14.38 13.45 -3.69
N LYS A 80 15.67 13.73 -3.86
CA LYS A 80 16.28 15.06 -3.66
C LYS A 80 15.50 16.22 -4.32
N HIS A 81 15.03 16.01 -5.55
CA HIS A 81 14.33 17.06 -6.29
C HIS A 81 12.95 17.43 -5.72
N ASN A 82 12.38 16.59 -4.85
CA ASN A 82 11.09 16.83 -4.19
C ASN A 82 11.23 17.31 -2.73
N ARG A 83 12.42 17.26 -2.12
CA ARG A 83 12.59 17.38 -0.65
C ARG A 83 12.06 18.69 -0.08
N ASP A 84 12.39 19.84 -0.68
CA ASP A 84 11.98 21.15 -0.15
C ASP A 84 10.46 21.32 -0.17
N TRP A 85 9.83 20.86 -1.23
CA TRP A 85 8.38 20.86 -1.36
C TRP A 85 7.74 19.86 -0.41
N ALA A 86 8.18 18.61 -0.42
CA ALA A 86 7.62 17.51 0.36
C ALA A 86 7.78 17.71 1.87
N MET A 87 8.84 18.36 2.32
CA MET A 87 9.02 18.70 3.74
C MET A 87 7.89 19.58 4.26
N ARG A 88 7.59 20.68 3.56
CA ARG A 88 6.52 21.62 3.95
C ARG A 88 5.13 20.99 3.88
N HIS A 89 4.85 20.31 2.78
CA HIS A 89 3.54 19.71 2.55
C HIS A 89 3.32 18.44 3.39
N GLY A 90 4.35 17.63 3.61
CA GLY A 90 4.32 16.50 4.54
C GLY A 90 4.06 16.91 5.98
N ALA A 91 4.71 18.02 6.42
CA ALA A 91 4.43 18.61 7.73
C ALA A 91 2.96 19.04 7.85
N HIS A 92 2.39 19.65 6.82
CA HIS A 92 0.98 20.03 6.80
C HIS A 92 0.05 18.82 6.93
N VAL A 93 0.31 17.75 6.17
CA VAL A 93 -0.48 16.51 6.25
C VAL A 93 -0.37 15.89 7.65
N PHE A 94 0.84 15.79 8.18
CA PHE A 94 1.09 15.23 9.51
C PHE A 94 0.43 16.06 10.62
N ASN A 95 0.57 17.39 10.60
CA ASN A 95 -0.06 18.25 11.58
C ASN A 95 -1.59 18.13 11.52
N SER A 96 -2.17 18.08 10.32
CA SER A 96 -3.61 17.88 10.17
C SER A 96 -4.07 16.52 10.72
N TYR A 97 -3.31 15.45 10.48
CA TYR A 97 -3.56 14.12 11.01
C TYR A 97 -3.48 14.07 12.54
N ARG A 98 -2.48 14.73 13.12
CA ARG A 98 -2.30 14.85 14.57
C ARG A 98 -3.42 15.69 15.19
N ASP A 99 -3.63 16.88 14.67
CA ASP A 99 -4.49 17.89 15.27
C ASP A 99 -5.98 17.54 15.15
N CYS A 100 -6.36 16.72 14.15
CA CYS A 100 -7.73 16.23 14.06
C CYS A 100 -8.08 15.10 15.06
N GLY A 101 -7.12 14.53 15.73
CA GLY A 101 -7.31 13.48 16.72
C GLY A 101 -7.07 12.06 16.20
N ALA A 102 -6.87 11.85 14.89
CA ALA A 102 -6.63 10.53 14.32
C ALA A 102 -5.35 9.86 14.88
N LEU A 103 -4.27 10.65 15.03
CA LEU A 103 -3.05 10.16 15.67
C LEU A 103 -3.28 9.75 17.13
N SER A 104 -4.15 10.46 17.86
CA SER A 104 -4.47 10.12 19.25
C SER A 104 -5.21 8.79 19.35
N ASP A 105 -6.15 8.52 18.43
CA ASP A 105 -6.83 7.22 18.36
C ASP A 105 -5.86 6.08 18.03
N LEU A 106 -4.95 6.28 17.09
CA LEU A 106 -3.90 5.30 16.81
C LEU A 106 -3.01 5.05 18.04
N MET A 107 -2.63 6.10 18.77
CA MET A 107 -1.85 5.94 20.01
C MET A 107 -2.60 5.16 21.07
N LEU A 108 -3.93 5.26 21.16
CA LEU A 108 -4.73 4.43 22.06
C LEU A 108 -4.67 2.96 21.64
N ASP A 109 -4.82 2.66 20.34
CA ASP A 109 -4.69 1.30 19.82
C ASP A 109 -3.30 0.71 20.12
N LEU A 110 -2.23 1.49 19.93
CA LEU A 110 -0.85 1.08 20.18
C LEU A 110 -0.54 0.88 21.68
N ASN A 111 -1.15 1.67 22.57
CA ASN A 111 -1.03 1.50 24.03
C ASN A 111 -1.70 0.21 24.52
N ASP A 112 -2.64 -0.33 23.75
CA ASP A 112 -3.27 -1.62 24.02
C ASP A 112 -2.50 -2.81 23.40
N ALA A 113 -1.37 -2.59 22.75
CA ALA A 113 -0.54 -3.67 22.23
C ALA A 113 0.00 -4.55 23.36
N GLU A 114 0.02 -5.87 23.13
CA GLU A 114 0.55 -6.87 24.10
C GLU A 114 2.07 -6.83 24.21
N GLY A 115 2.73 -6.39 23.15
CA GLY A 115 4.17 -6.21 23.06
C GLY A 115 4.54 -4.94 22.33
N GLU A 116 5.81 -4.81 21.97
CA GLU A 116 6.27 -3.65 21.22
C GLU A 116 5.71 -3.66 19.79
N PRO A 117 5.00 -2.61 19.36
CA PRO A 117 4.56 -2.48 17.98
C PRO A 117 5.76 -2.50 17.03
N GLN A 118 5.63 -3.20 15.92
CA GLN A 118 6.69 -3.32 14.93
C GLN A 118 6.46 -2.34 13.78
N PHE A 119 7.51 -1.59 13.44
CA PHE A 119 7.47 -0.57 12.40
C PHE A 119 8.29 -1.00 11.19
N GLU A 120 7.74 -0.82 9.99
CA GLU A 120 8.46 -0.93 8.72
C GLU A 120 9.34 -2.17 8.53
N MET A 121 9.07 -3.25 9.23
CA MET A 121 9.85 -4.48 9.03
C MET A 121 9.62 -5.02 7.62
N GLN A 122 10.70 -5.06 6.82
CA GLN A 122 10.67 -5.83 5.60
C GLN A 122 10.68 -7.32 5.96
N ILE A 123 9.55 -7.97 5.74
CA ILE A 123 9.34 -9.36 6.14
C ILE A 123 9.11 -10.19 4.89
N THR A 124 9.76 -11.35 4.85
CA THR A 124 9.45 -12.40 3.88
C THR A 124 8.76 -13.53 4.61
N GLY A 125 7.64 -13.98 4.06
CA GLY A 125 6.93 -15.15 4.56
C GLY A 125 6.67 -16.15 3.44
N ARG A 126 6.36 -17.37 3.82
CA ARG A 126 6.02 -18.44 2.89
C ARG A 126 4.59 -18.89 3.12
N ILE A 127 3.77 -18.78 2.09
CA ILE A 127 2.45 -19.39 2.09
C ILE A 127 2.47 -20.71 1.32
N VAL A 128 1.63 -21.67 1.72
CA VAL A 128 1.55 -22.99 1.12
C VAL A 128 0.31 -23.05 0.26
N HIS A 129 0.47 -23.50 -0.98
CA HIS A 129 -0.65 -23.79 -1.90
C HIS A 129 -0.44 -25.15 -2.54
N SER A 130 -1.53 -25.92 -2.72
CA SER A 130 -1.48 -27.29 -3.27
C SER A 130 -0.84 -27.41 -4.65
N SER A 131 -0.97 -26.37 -5.49
CA SER A 131 -0.35 -26.32 -6.82
C SER A 131 1.11 -25.87 -6.83
N CYS A 132 1.67 -25.41 -5.69
CA CYS A 132 3.00 -24.83 -5.63
C CYS A 132 3.92 -25.63 -4.71
N ILE A 133 4.68 -26.56 -5.29
CA ILE A 133 5.68 -27.32 -4.53
C ILE A 133 6.73 -26.36 -3.95
N GLY A 134 6.96 -26.45 -2.65
CA GLY A 134 7.90 -25.59 -1.93
C GLY A 134 7.32 -24.24 -1.47
N GLY A 135 6.03 -24.00 -1.75
CA GLY A 135 5.32 -22.79 -1.33
C GLY A 135 5.68 -21.54 -2.13
N ILE A 136 5.01 -20.45 -1.81
CA ILE A 136 5.13 -19.16 -2.47
C ILE A 136 5.79 -18.18 -1.50
N ILE A 137 6.87 -17.55 -1.91
CA ILE A 137 7.56 -16.56 -1.09
C ILE A 137 6.92 -15.21 -1.35
N LEU A 138 6.44 -14.58 -0.29
CA LEU A 138 5.89 -13.24 -0.31
C LEU A 138 6.81 -12.27 0.42
N LEU A 139 6.87 -11.04 -0.07
CA LEU A 139 7.55 -9.92 0.58
C LEU A 139 6.52 -8.86 0.95
N GLY A 140 6.57 -8.39 2.18
CA GLY A 140 5.77 -7.29 2.67
C GLY A 140 6.56 -6.31 3.52
N LYS A 141 6.01 -5.10 3.65
CA LYS A 141 6.56 -4.05 4.50
C LYS A 141 5.38 -3.27 5.08
N PRO A 142 4.68 -3.84 6.10
CA PRO A 142 3.60 -3.13 6.77
C PRO A 142 4.13 -1.88 7.47
N ASP A 143 3.35 -0.82 7.48
CA ASP A 143 3.73 0.41 8.18
C ASP A 143 3.85 0.17 9.68
N ILE A 144 2.81 -0.46 10.26
CA ILE A 144 2.82 -0.94 11.65
C ILE A 144 2.08 -2.28 11.72
N HIS A 145 2.52 -3.16 12.60
CA HIS A 145 1.70 -4.28 13.04
C HIS A 145 1.88 -4.53 14.54
N PHE A 146 0.84 -5.05 15.16
CA PHE A 146 0.83 -5.41 16.57
C PHE A 146 -0.27 -6.42 16.88
N ILE A 147 -0.16 -7.08 18.02
CA ILE A 147 -1.23 -7.86 18.64
C ILE A 147 -1.68 -7.06 19.86
N ASN A 148 -2.96 -6.86 20.03
CA ASN A 148 -3.46 -6.20 21.23
C ASN A 148 -3.64 -7.18 22.39
N LYS A 149 -3.86 -6.67 23.60
CA LYS A 149 -4.04 -7.48 24.84
C LYS A 149 -5.22 -8.43 24.79
N SER A 150 -6.15 -8.23 23.87
CA SER A 150 -7.29 -9.14 23.62
C SER A 150 -7.00 -10.17 22.54
N GLY A 151 -5.77 -10.25 22.02
CA GLY A 151 -5.35 -11.20 21.00
C GLY A 151 -5.70 -10.82 19.57
N ALA A 152 -6.22 -9.61 19.30
CA ALA A 152 -6.48 -9.16 17.95
C ALA A 152 -5.16 -8.88 17.22
N PHE A 153 -5.00 -9.54 16.08
CA PHE A 153 -3.89 -9.27 15.16
C PHE A 153 -4.25 -8.12 14.22
N VAL A 154 -3.46 -7.05 14.25
CA VAL A 154 -3.72 -5.80 13.53
C VAL A 154 -2.58 -5.46 12.59
N VAL A 155 -2.90 -5.33 11.32
CA VAL A 155 -2.02 -4.76 10.29
C VAL A 155 -2.52 -3.36 9.95
N TYR A 156 -1.65 -2.40 10.07
CA TYR A 156 -1.96 -0.98 9.93
C TYR A 156 -1.16 -0.33 8.80
N ASP A 157 -1.82 0.51 8.02
CA ASP A 157 -1.18 1.22 6.91
C ASP A 157 -1.83 2.62 6.70
N TRP A 158 -1.09 3.56 6.15
CA TRP A 158 -1.58 4.90 5.82
C TRP A 158 -1.71 5.09 4.33
N LYS A 159 -2.72 5.85 3.93
CA LYS A 159 -2.94 6.21 2.52
C LYS A 159 -3.24 7.70 2.37
N VAL A 160 -2.30 8.43 1.78
CA VAL A 160 -2.50 9.85 1.41
C VAL A 160 -3.03 9.92 0.00
N ASN A 161 -4.28 10.36 -0.17
CA ASN A 161 -4.98 10.36 -1.45
C ASN A 161 -5.34 11.78 -1.92
N GLY A 162 -5.15 12.03 -3.21
CA GLY A 162 -5.69 13.20 -3.90
C GLY A 162 -5.04 14.54 -3.55
N TYR A 163 -3.86 14.55 -2.90
CA TYR A 163 -3.20 15.81 -2.50
C TYR A 163 -2.93 16.75 -3.68
N MET A 164 -2.55 16.18 -4.82
CA MET A 164 -2.30 16.93 -6.06
C MET A 164 -3.52 16.99 -6.99
N SER A 165 -4.69 16.52 -6.51
CA SER A 165 -5.90 16.54 -7.33
C SER A 165 -6.54 17.92 -7.34
N ALA A 166 -6.93 18.39 -8.52
CA ALA A 166 -7.72 19.62 -8.68
C ALA A 166 -9.18 19.42 -8.23
N SER A 167 -9.66 18.19 -8.15
CA SER A 167 -11.02 17.85 -7.73
C SER A 167 -11.08 17.48 -6.26
N THR A 168 -12.22 17.79 -5.63
CA THR A 168 -12.51 17.31 -4.27
C THR A 168 -12.71 15.79 -4.31
N THR A 169 -11.91 15.07 -3.52
CA THR A 169 -12.13 13.64 -3.28
C THR A 169 -12.86 13.44 -1.96
N SER A 170 -13.67 12.40 -1.89
CA SER A 170 -14.35 12.00 -0.64
C SER A 170 -13.72 10.73 -0.11
N PRO A 171 -13.68 10.52 1.22
CA PRO A 171 -13.27 9.25 1.77
C PRO A 171 -14.14 8.12 1.23
N LYS A 172 -13.55 6.94 1.05
CA LYS A 172 -14.28 5.75 0.64
C LYS A 172 -15.24 5.33 1.76
N LYS A 173 -16.32 4.65 1.40
CA LYS A 173 -17.27 4.06 2.36
C LYS A 173 -16.59 3.02 3.26
N GLY A 174 -17.27 2.59 4.30
CA GLY A 174 -16.80 1.48 5.15
C GLY A 174 -15.87 1.87 6.28
N TYR A 175 -15.70 3.16 6.59
CA TYR A 175 -14.91 3.61 7.72
C TYR A 175 -15.70 3.59 9.04
N VAL A 176 -14.99 3.40 10.14
CA VAL A 176 -15.54 3.48 11.51
C VAL A 176 -15.66 4.93 11.98
N LYS A 177 -14.70 5.78 11.61
CA LYS A 177 -14.64 7.19 12.00
C LYS A 177 -14.15 8.05 10.83
N ILE A 178 -14.59 9.32 10.80
CA ILE A 178 -14.03 10.35 9.94
C ILE A 178 -13.73 11.61 10.75
N TYR A 179 -12.57 12.16 10.56
CA TYR A 179 -12.14 13.46 11.07
C TYR A 179 -12.06 14.46 9.94
N ASP A 180 -12.59 15.65 10.15
CA ASP A 180 -12.45 16.77 9.22
C ASP A 180 -11.53 17.81 9.85
N ALA A 181 -10.30 17.91 9.36
CA ALA A 181 -9.29 18.83 9.88
C ALA A 181 -9.69 20.32 9.75
N PHE A 182 -10.67 20.62 8.88
CA PHE A 182 -11.19 21.98 8.73
C PHE A 182 -12.12 22.40 9.86
N THR A 183 -12.84 21.45 10.47
CA THR A 183 -13.84 21.76 11.52
C THR A 183 -13.27 21.82 12.93
N LEU A 184 -11.97 21.64 13.09
CA LEU A 184 -11.28 21.62 14.41
C LEU A 184 -11.41 22.92 15.22
N THR A 185 -11.68 24.04 14.59
CA THR A 185 -11.89 25.30 15.30
C THR A 185 -13.23 25.38 16.05
N HIS A 186 -14.12 24.39 15.85
CA HIS A 186 -15.48 24.44 16.34
C HIS A 186 -15.97 23.09 16.92
N SER A 187 -15.39 22.64 18.00
CA SER A 187 -16.03 21.75 18.99
C SER A 187 -16.18 20.24 18.73
N ASN A 188 -15.72 19.63 17.65
CA ASN A 188 -15.92 18.20 17.43
C ASN A 188 -14.61 17.43 17.28
N GLN A 189 -13.88 17.25 18.38
CA GLN A 189 -12.76 16.31 18.53
C GLN A 189 -13.22 14.83 18.43
N HIS A 190 -14.50 14.58 18.20
CA HIS A 190 -15.03 13.23 18.08
C HIS A 190 -15.34 12.95 16.61
N GLY A 191 -14.57 12.05 16.00
CA GLY A 191 -14.83 11.57 14.67
C GLY A 191 -16.27 11.07 14.52
N LYS A 192 -16.86 11.34 13.36
CA LYS A 192 -18.22 10.87 13.03
C LYS A 192 -18.12 9.50 12.37
N SER A 193 -18.97 8.57 12.80
CA SER A 193 -19.13 7.30 12.09
C SER A 193 -19.82 7.51 10.74
N HIS A 194 -19.51 6.64 9.78
CA HIS A 194 -20.27 6.60 8.53
C HIS A 194 -21.70 6.19 8.84
N LYS A 195 -22.68 6.78 8.12
CA LYS A 195 -24.11 6.48 8.30
C LYS A 195 -24.47 4.99 8.16
N ASP A 196 -23.72 4.29 7.30
CA ASP A 196 -23.90 2.85 7.04
C ASP A 196 -22.92 1.99 7.87
N CYS A 197 -22.20 2.60 8.82
CA CYS A 197 -21.29 1.91 9.69
C CYS A 197 -22.06 1.17 10.79
N GLN A 198 -21.84 -0.12 10.87
CA GLN A 198 -22.23 -0.94 12.01
C GLN A 198 -20.95 -1.32 12.75
N MET A 199 -20.69 -0.62 13.84
CA MET A 199 -19.53 -0.89 14.67
C MET A 199 -19.81 -2.00 15.67
N MET A 200 -18.86 -2.92 15.80
CA MET A 200 -18.85 -3.93 16.86
C MET A 200 -17.46 -3.93 17.52
N LEU A 201 -17.45 -4.05 18.82
CA LEU A 201 -16.22 -4.33 19.57
C LEU A 201 -15.89 -5.81 19.40
N VAL A 202 -14.76 -6.09 18.76
CA VAL A 202 -14.27 -7.46 18.53
C VAL A 202 -12.82 -7.52 18.97
N ASP A 203 -12.55 -8.38 19.93
CA ASP A 203 -11.21 -8.57 20.47
C ASP A 203 -10.53 -7.25 20.86
N GLY A 204 -11.30 -6.37 21.53
CA GLY A 204 -10.81 -5.07 22.01
C GLY A 204 -10.73 -3.96 20.97
N ILE A 205 -11.07 -4.20 19.70
CA ILE A 205 -11.04 -3.22 18.63
C ILE A 205 -12.44 -2.97 18.06
N TYR A 206 -12.81 -1.71 17.88
CA TYR A 206 -14.02 -1.36 17.15
C TYR A 206 -13.82 -1.55 15.65
N ILE A 207 -14.52 -2.50 15.05
CA ILE A 207 -14.49 -2.78 13.62
C ILE A 207 -15.84 -2.46 12.98
N ASN A 208 -15.81 -2.14 11.70
CA ASN A 208 -17.00 -2.04 10.88
C ASN A 208 -17.40 -3.43 10.39
N ILE A 209 -18.60 -3.90 10.75
CA ILE A 209 -19.12 -5.20 10.33
C ILE A 209 -20.09 -5.14 9.14
N ALA A 210 -20.47 -3.93 8.71
CA ALA A 210 -21.33 -3.75 7.53
C ALA A 210 -20.58 -3.91 6.20
N HIS A 211 -19.24 -3.81 6.24
CA HIS A 211 -18.37 -3.92 5.07
C HIS A 211 -17.09 -4.67 5.39
N TYR A 212 -16.67 -5.54 4.51
CA TYR A 212 -15.30 -6.04 4.48
C TYR A 212 -14.36 -5.02 3.82
N MET A 213 -13.05 -5.21 3.97
CA MET A 213 -12.08 -4.29 3.36
C MET A 213 -12.15 -4.33 1.82
N GLU A 214 -12.45 -5.48 1.22
CA GLU A 214 -12.64 -5.62 -0.23
C GLU A 214 -13.81 -4.81 -0.80
N ASP A 215 -14.81 -4.52 0.02
CA ASP A 215 -15.91 -3.62 -0.36
C ASP A 215 -15.47 -2.15 -0.39
N VAL A 216 -14.40 -1.83 0.30
CA VAL A 216 -13.82 -0.48 0.39
C VAL A 216 -12.79 -0.26 -0.71
N ASP A 217 -11.74 -1.09 -0.75
CA ASP A 217 -10.67 -0.99 -1.73
C ASP A 217 -9.91 -2.33 -1.88
N GLN A 218 -9.93 -2.91 -3.08
CA GLN A 218 -9.27 -4.17 -3.35
C GLN A 218 -7.74 -4.08 -3.20
N GLY A 219 -7.12 -2.99 -3.64
CA GLY A 219 -5.66 -2.84 -3.54
C GLY A 219 -5.19 -2.78 -2.08
N TRP A 220 -5.95 -2.11 -1.22
CA TRP A 220 -5.68 -2.10 0.22
C TRP A 220 -5.90 -3.47 0.84
N THR A 221 -6.96 -4.16 0.43
CA THR A 221 -7.27 -5.53 0.89
C THR A 221 -6.16 -6.49 0.54
N ASP A 222 -5.71 -6.50 -0.71
CA ASP A 222 -4.60 -7.36 -1.13
C ASP A 222 -3.34 -7.10 -0.32
N GLN A 223 -2.97 -5.82 -0.18
CA GLN A 223 -1.78 -5.41 0.53
C GLN A 223 -1.81 -5.88 1.99
N THR A 224 -2.88 -5.56 2.70
CA THR A 224 -3.00 -5.88 4.13
C THR A 224 -3.21 -7.37 4.38
N THR A 225 -3.89 -8.08 3.48
CA THR A 225 -4.05 -9.55 3.55
C THR A 225 -2.70 -10.25 3.39
N ILE A 226 -1.93 -9.87 2.39
CA ILE A 226 -0.58 -10.43 2.16
C ILE A 226 0.31 -10.15 3.38
N TYR A 227 0.26 -8.94 3.93
CA TYR A 227 1.00 -8.62 5.16
C TYR A 227 0.58 -9.50 6.34
N SER A 228 -0.73 -9.72 6.53
CA SER A 228 -1.24 -10.60 7.58
C SER A 228 -0.72 -12.03 7.44
N TRP A 229 -0.72 -12.59 6.24
CA TRP A 229 -0.20 -13.94 5.97
C TRP A 229 1.32 -14.04 6.22
N ILE A 230 2.10 -13.06 5.79
CA ILE A 230 3.54 -13.02 6.03
C ILE A 230 3.85 -12.99 7.54
N LEU A 231 2.99 -12.33 8.31
CA LEU A 231 3.11 -12.19 9.76
C LEU A 231 2.54 -13.39 10.53
N GLY A 232 2.05 -14.42 9.84
CA GLY A 232 1.63 -15.70 10.42
C GLY A 232 0.12 -15.92 10.51
N ALA A 233 -0.71 -15.01 10.01
CA ALA A 233 -2.13 -15.30 9.88
C ALA A 233 -2.35 -16.42 8.85
N GLU A 234 -3.19 -17.39 9.19
CA GLU A 234 -3.55 -18.45 8.25
C GLU A 234 -4.50 -17.94 7.17
N VAL A 235 -4.41 -18.53 5.98
CA VAL A 235 -5.35 -18.24 4.88
C VAL A 235 -6.75 -18.63 5.31
N GLY A 236 -7.71 -17.70 5.16
CA GLY A 236 -9.10 -17.89 5.61
C GLY A 236 -9.33 -17.54 7.07
N SER A 237 -8.29 -17.27 7.86
CA SER A 237 -8.44 -16.87 9.26
C SER A 237 -9.00 -15.46 9.42
N LYS A 238 -9.46 -15.15 10.63
CA LYS A 238 -10.01 -13.84 10.97
C LYS A 238 -8.88 -12.95 11.52
N PHE A 239 -8.62 -11.83 10.84
CA PHE A 239 -7.73 -10.78 11.30
C PHE A 239 -8.32 -9.41 11.00
N THR A 240 -7.84 -8.38 11.67
CA THR A 240 -8.28 -7.01 11.47
C THR A 240 -7.23 -6.24 10.66
N VAL A 241 -7.70 -5.55 9.64
CA VAL A 241 -6.89 -4.63 8.85
C VAL A 241 -7.31 -3.20 9.14
N ALA A 242 -6.33 -2.32 9.27
CA ALA A 242 -6.52 -0.95 9.67
C ALA A 242 -5.88 -0.02 8.62
N ILE A 243 -6.68 0.86 8.05
CA ILE A 243 -6.21 1.87 7.09
C ILE A 243 -6.66 3.24 7.57
N ASP A 244 -5.72 4.17 7.72
CA ASP A 244 -6.06 5.57 7.83
C ASP A 244 -5.89 6.23 6.46
N GLN A 245 -7.01 6.56 5.87
CA GLN A 245 -7.07 7.24 4.59
C GLN A 245 -7.10 8.76 4.81
N ILE A 246 -6.01 9.42 4.49
CA ILE A 246 -5.91 10.88 4.52
C ILE A 246 -6.30 11.40 3.14
N VAL A 247 -7.46 12.03 3.07
CA VAL A 247 -8.04 12.53 1.82
C VAL A 247 -7.97 14.04 1.77
N CYS A 248 -7.38 14.54 0.71
CA CYS A 248 -7.34 15.98 0.47
C CYS A 248 -8.65 16.46 -0.13
N LYS A 249 -9.20 17.51 0.46
CA LYS A 249 -10.32 18.23 -0.11
C LYS A 249 -9.75 19.25 -1.08
N GLY A 250 -9.79 18.96 -2.36
CA GLY A 250 -9.30 19.85 -3.42
C GLY A 250 -9.82 21.27 -3.21
N SER A 251 -8.92 22.21 -3.05
CA SER A 251 -9.29 23.59 -2.70
C SER A 251 -8.64 24.63 -3.61
N GLY A 252 -7.71 24.22 -4.47
CA GLY A 252 -6.85 25.13 -5.19
C GLY A 252 -5.87 25.91 -4.31
N ASN A 253 -5.88 25.65 -2.99
CA ASN A 253 -4.95 26.26 -2.04
C ASN A 253 -3.63 25.50 -2.01
N GLU A 254 -2.54 26.20 -1.71
CA GLU A 254 -1.21 25.58 -1.52
C GLU A 254 -1.27 24.47 -0.46
N PHE A 255 -2.01 24.69 0.61
CA PHE A 255 -2.24 23.70 1.68
C PHE A 255 -3.73 23.33 1.72
N PRO A 256 -4.10 22.19 1.09
CA PRO A 256 -5.50 21.77 1.04
C PRO A 256 -6.01 21.31 2.39
N TYR A 257 -7.32 21.42 2.58
CA TYR A 257 -7.97 20.82 3.75
C TYR A 257 -7.97 19.29 3.65
N LEU A 258 -7.83 18.65 4.79
CA LEU A 258 -7.72 17.21 4.89
C LEU A 258 -8.88 16.62 5.68
N ARG A 259 -9.26 15.41 5.30
CA ARG A 259 -10.14 14.52 6.07
C ARG A 259 -9.42 13.21 6.29
N VAL A 260 -9.55 12.64 7.47
CA VAL A 260 -9.02 11.32 7.77
C VAL A 260 -10.18 10.37 7.98
N ALA A 261 -10.25 9.33 7.18
CA ALA A 261 -11.20 8.23 7.34
C ALA A 261 -10.47 7.02 7.91
N MET A 262 -10.88 6.59 9.09
CA MET A 262 -10.31 5.43 9.78
C MET A 262 -11.09 4.18 9.38
N HIS A 263 -10.46 3.29 8.66
CA HIS A 263 -11.00 1.99 8.28
C HIS A 263 -10.48 0.94 9.25
N ARG A 264 -11.39 0.15 9.81
CA ARG A 264 -11.10 -0.99 10.68
C ARG A 264 -12.05 -2.09 10.25
N ASN A 265 -11.56 -3.00 9.42
CA ASN A 265 -12.39 -3.98 8.74
C ASN A 265 -11.73 -5.36 8.83
N ARG A 266 -12.53 -6.39 8.59
CA ARG A 266 -12.04 -7.73 8.30
C ARG A 266 -11.94 -7.93 6.78
N VAL A 267 -11.20 -8.95 6.39
CA VAL A 267 -11.19 -9.48 5.02
C VAL A 267 -11.97 -10.78 5.03
N SER A 268 -12.87 -10.95 4.06
CA SER A 268 -13.70 -12.17 4.02
C SER A 268 -12.87 -13.39 3.63
N GLU A 269 -13.24 -14.55 4.18
CA GLU A 269 -12.61 -15.83 3.80
C GLU A 269 -12.68 -16.12 2.29
N PRO A 270 -13.83 -15.95 1.60
CA PRO A 270 -13.88 -16.16 0.16
C PRO A 270 -12.92 -15.26 -0.63
N TYR A 271 -12.73 -14.02 -0.20
CA TYR A 271 -11.77 -13.14 -0.82
C TYR A 271 -10.34 -13.60 -0.61
N GLN A 272 -10.00 -14.00 0.61
CA GLN A 272 -8.67 -14.53 0.94
C GLN A 272 -8.34 -15.76 0.09
N LEU A 273 -9.27 -16.72 -0.03
CA LEU A 273 -9.07 -17.92 -0.85
C LEU A 273 -8.86 -17.57 -2.33
N LYS A 274 -9.69 -16.67 -2.87
CA LYS A 274 -9.53 -16.20 -4.25
C LYS A 274 -8.16 -15.53 -4.49
N LEU A 275 -7.72 -14.68 -3.56
CA LEU A 275 -6.42 -14.01 -3.65
C LEU A 275 -5.28 -15.02 -3.54
N HIS A 276 -5.41 -16.03 -2.68
CA HIS A 276 -4.44 -17.10 -2.52
C HIS A 276 -4.26 -17.92 -3.82
N ASP A 277 -5.38 -18.32 -4.44
CA ASP A 277 -5.38 -19.05 -5.72
C ASP A 277 -4.74 -18.21 -6.84
N GLU A 278 -5.07 -16.91 -6.91
CA GLU A 278 -4.50 -16.00 -7.90
C GLU A 278 -2.99 -15.84 -7.73
N ILE A 279 -2.51 -15.67 -6.50
CA ILE A 279 -1.07 -15.57 -6.21
C ILE A 279 -0.36 -16.86 -6.60
N ALA A 280 -0.98 -18.02 -6.37
CA ALA A 280 -0.44 -19.31 -6.77
C ALA A 280 -0.36 -19.47 -8.31
N ASP A 281 -1.36 -19.00 -9.04
CA ASP A 281 -1.33 -18.97 -10.50
C ASP A 281 -0.21 -18.06 -11.02
N ILE A 282 -0.12 -16.82 -10.51
CA ILE A 282 0.96 -15.90 -10.86
C ILE A 282 2.34 -16.54 -10.62
N TRP A 283 2.55 -17.11 -9.42
CA TRP A 283 3.81 -17.74 -9.06
C TRP A 283 4.18 -18.89 -9.99
N THR A 284 3.21 -19.74 -10.31
CA THR A 284 3.38 -20.88 -11.22
C THR A 284 3.78 -20.42 -12.61
N ARG A 285 3.09 -19.41 -13.16
CA ARG A 285 3.40 -18.86 -14.50
C ARG A 285 4.77 -18.22 -14.54
N VAL A 286 5.10 -17.44 -13.53
CA VAL A 286 6.40 -16.77 -13.44
C VAL A 286 7.55 -17.77 -13.33
N LYS A 287 7.38 -18.87 -12.58
CA LYS A 287 8.36 -19.95 -12.47
C LYS A 287 8.47 -20.79 -13.74
N ALA A 288 7.38 -20.95 -14.49
CA ALA A 288 7.37 -21.69 -15.76
C ALA A 288 8.04 -20.94 -16.92
N GLY A 289 8.23 -19.63 -16.79
CA GLY A 289 9.00 -18.83 -17.74
C GLY A 289 8.20 -17.90 -18.65
N LYS A 290 8.91 -17.21 -19.54
CA LYS A 290 8.41 -16.09 -20.35
C LYS A 290 7.16 -16.45 -21.19
N SER A 291 7.15 -17.61 -21.86
CA SER A 291 6.02 -18.03 -22.69
C SER A 291 4.72 -18.07 -21.89
N ARG A 292 4.74 -18.66 -20.71
CA ARG A 292 3.54 -18.78 -19.85
C ARG A 292 3.02 -17.46 -19.28
N ILE A 293 3.82 -16.43 -19.28
CA ILE A 293 3.40 -15.08 -18.85
C ILE A 293 2.51 -14.44 -19.92
N PHE A 294 2.80 -14.70 -21.21
CA PHE A 294 2.17 -14.03 -22.35
C PHE A 294 1.15 -14.87 -23.11
N ASP A 295 1.21 -16.22 -23.01
CA ASP A 295 0.40 -17.16 -23.81
C ASP A 295 -1.13 -16.97 -23.67
N GLU A 296 -1.59 -16.26 -22.67
CA GLU A 296 -3.03 -16.07 -22.38
C GLU A 296 -3.41 -14.59 -22.27
N MET A 297 -2.63 -13.69 -22.86
CA MET A 297 -3.03 -12.28 -22.91
C MET A 297 -4.17 -12.12 -23.91
N THR A 298 -5.24 -11.45 -23.47
CA THR A 298 -6.33 -11.08 -24.40
C THR A 298 -5.86 -9.99 -25.37
N PRO A 299 -6.53 -9.87 -26.55
CA PRO A 299 -6.25 -8.76 -27.47
C PRO A 299 -6.34 -7.37 -26.80
N GLU A 300 -7.30 -7.19 -25.88
CA GLU A 300 -7.47 -5.95 -25.14
C GLU A 300 -6.30 -5.69 -24.18
N GLU A 301 -5.78 -6.74 -23.52
CA GLU A 301 -4.59 -6.60 -22.67
C GLU A 301 -3.35 -6.25 -23.48
N SER A 302 -3.22 -6.80 -24.69
CA SER A 302 -2.04 -6.57 -25.55
C SER A 302 -1.95 -5.17 -26.13
N VAL A 303 -3.08 -4.49 -26.33
CA VAL A 303 -3.13 -3.11 -26.87
C VAL A 303 -3.26 -2.03 -25.80
N LYS A 304 -3.41 -2.41 -24.54
CA LYS A 304 -3.53 -1.46 -23.43
C LYS A 304 -2.28 -0.59 -23.34
N LYS A 305 -2.48 0.72 -23.20
CA LYS A 305 -1.39 1.66 -22.99
C LYS A 305 -0.58 1.30 -21.73
N CYS A 306 0.73 1.23 -21.88
CA CYS A 306 1.66 0.93 -20.80
C CYS A 306 2.69 2.06 -20.70
N ASP A 307 2.59 2.89 -19.64
CA ASP A 307 3.47 4.06 -19.47
C ASP A 307 4.95 3.66 -19.31
N VAL A 308 5.21 2.47 -18.76
CA VAL A 308 6.58 1.93 -18.65
C VAL A 308 7.13 1.58 -20.03
N LEU A 309 6.30 1.05 -20.93
CA LEU A 309 6.71 0.80 -22.32
C LEU A 309 7.01 2.09 -23.06
N ASP A 310 6.19 3.12 -22.88
CA ASP A 310 6.42 4.43 -23.50
C ASP A 310 7.74 5.06 -23.04
N LEU A 311 8.07 4.93 -21.75
CA LEU A 311 9.36 5.40 -21.21
C LEU A 311 10.53 4.62 -21.79
N VAL A 312 10.37 3.34 -21.97
CA VAL A 312 11.41 2.50 -22.55
C VAL A 312 11.58 2.79 -24.02
N PHE A 313 10.52 2.98 -24.77
CA PHE A 313 10.65 3.40 -26.18
C PHE A 313 11.43 4.69 -26.32
N LYS A 314 11.18 5.67 -25.44
CA LYS A 314 11.95 6.90 -25.41
C LYS A 314 13.41 6.67 -25.09
N SER A 315 13.73 5.83 -24.11
CA SER A 315 15.11 5.50 -23.75
C SER A 315 15.80 4.58 -24.77
N TYR A 316 15.03 3.79 -25.53
CA TYR A 316 15.57 2.94 -26.61
C TYR A 316 16.01 3.75 -27.83
N GLN A 317 15.37 4.88 -28.11
CA GLN A 317 15.83 5.79 -29.16
C GLN A 317 17.22 6.37 -28.86
N ASP A 318 17.57 6.44 -27.56
CA ASP A 318 18.85 6.99 -27.09
C ASP A 318 19.91 5.91 -26.85
N ASP A 319 19.55 4.64 -26.65
CA ASP A 319 20.52 3.61 -26.21
C ASP A 319 20.02 2.18 -26.55
N HIS A 320 20.66 1.46 -27.48
CA HIS A 320 20.29 0.10 -27.94
C HIS A 320 20.25 -1.01 -26.86
N LYS A 321 20.22 -0.66 -25.58
CA LYS A 321 20.25 -1.57 -24.42
C LYS A 321 19.01 -2.44 -24.21
N TYR A 322 17.92 -2.17 -24.94
CA TYR A 322 16.62 -2.78 -24.69
C TYR A 322 16.10 -3.70 -25.82
N SER A 323 16.99 -4.33 -26.56
CA SER A 323 16.65 -5.20 -27.70
C SER A 323 15.70 -6.35 -27.35
N ASP A 324 15.72 -6.84 -26.10
CA ASP A 324 14.78 -7.89 -25.64
C ASP A 324 13.33 -7.43 -25.60
N TRP A 325 13.09 -6.16 -25.56
CA TRP A 325 11.78 -5.56 -25.56
C TRP A 325 11.12 -5.58 -26.91
N PHE A 326 11.90 -5.33 -27.97
CA PHE A 326 11.45 -5.43 -29.34
C PHE A 326 10.93 -6.84 -29.67
N ASN A 327 11.57 -7.86 -29.10
CA ASN A 327 11.17 -9.25 -29.28
C ASN A 327 9.87 -9.62 -28.54
N VAL A 328 9.56 -8.93 -27.43
CA VAL A 328 8.28 -9.10 -26.73
C VAL A 328 7.15 -8.39 -27.46
N MET A 329 7.42 -7.21 -28.01
CA MET A 329 6.43 -6.39 -28.72
C MET A 329 6.17 -6.88 -30.14
N SER A 330 7.19 -7.31 -30.88
CA SER A 330 7.02 -7.79 -32.26
C SER A 330 6.23 -9.10 -32.34
N ARG A 331 6.29 -9.93 -31.29
CA ARG A 331 5.47 -11.16 -31.22
C ARG A 331 4.00 -10.87 -30.91
N SER A 332 3.68 -9.80 -30.19
CA SER A 332 2.28 -9.40 -29.95
C SER A 332 1.60 -8.79 -31.19
N HIS A 333 2.37 -8.44 -32.24
CA HIS A 333 1.85 -7.85 -33.48
C HIS A 333 1.95 -8.80 -34.69
N SER A 334 2.67 -9.92 -34.60
CA SER A 334 2.86 -10.85 -35.72
C SER A 334 1.98 -12.10 -35.67
N ASP A 335 1.21 -12.26 -34.59
CA ASP A 335 0.28 -13.40 -34.44
C ASP A 335 -1.20 -12.98 -34.57
N PHE A 336 -1.45 -11.82 -35.26
CA PHE A 336 -2.79 -11.40 -35.67
C PHE A 336 -2.87 -11.23 -37.19
#